data_0f347703cbf37247dca0eb056126df42
#
_entry.id   0f347703cbf37247dca0eb056126df42
#
_cell.length_a   1.000
_cell.length_b   1.000
_cell.length_c   1.000
_cell.angle_alpha   90.00
_cell.angle_beta   90.00
_cell.angle_gamma   90.00
#
_symmetry.space_group_name_H-M   'P 1'
#
loop_
_entity.id
_entity.type
_entity.pdbx_description
1 polymer ?
#
loop_
_entity_poly.entity_id
_entity_poly.type
_entity_poly.pdbx_seq_one_letter_code
_entity_poly.pdbx_strand_id
1 'polypeptide(L)'
;MTTAVKNYIDRCAKILGLGHWEIKLSEQNAPEDSWADIEVSQNLYQATIRFSPDLWKEKATEIRRVVAHELIHCHYAGVERLVETLEKPLGTAAFEIVSAVWDVESERGADSLSTVVAELLPLPTFGERS
;
A
#
# COMPACT_ATOMS: atom_id res chain seq x y z
N MET A 1 -4.62 7.85 18.56
CA MET A 1 -4.51 7.95 17.08
C MET A 1 -3.89 6.69 16.47
N THR A 2 -2.69 6.30 16.92
CA THR A 2 -2.00 5.13 16.35
C THR A 2 -2.83 3.84 16.45
N THR A 3 -3.43 3.58 17.60
CA THR A 3 -4.26 2.39 17.78
C THR A 3 -5.48 2.42 16.85
N ALA A 4 -6.12 3.58 16.72
CA ALA A 4 -7.27 3.72 15.83
C ALA A 4 -6.89 3.50 14.37
N VAL A 5 -5.75 4.04 13.94
CA VAL A 5 -5.24 3.84 12.59
C VAL A 5 -4.93 2.36 12.35
N LYS A 6 -4.24 1.72 13.28
CA LYS A 6 -3.89 0.29 13.14
C LYS A 6 -5.14 -0.57 13.04
N ASN A 7 -6.13 -0.32 13.88
CA ASN A 7 -7.38 -1.06 13.83
C ASN A 7 -8.11 -0.87 12.50
N TYR A 8 -8.10 0.35 11.99
CA TYR A 8 -8.69 0.63 10.69
C TYR A 8 -7.98 -0.12 9.57
N ILE A 9 -6.63 -0.09 9.56
CA ILE A 9 -5.83 -0.81 8.57
C ILE A 9 -6.12 -2.30 8.61
N ASP A 10 -6.15 -2.90 9.80
CA ASP A 10 -6.42 -4.33 9.95
C ASP A 10 -7.82 -4.70 9.44
N ARG A 11 -8.79 -3.85 9.71
CA ARG A 11 -10.15 -4.06 9.24
C ARG A 11 -10.22 -3.98 7.71
N CYS A 12 -9.60 -2.99 7.12
CA CYS A 12 -9.54 -2.85 5.66
C CYS A 12 -8.81 -4.02 5.02
N ALA A 13 -7.68 -4.43 5.59
CA ALA A 13 -6.91 -5.56 5.10
C ALA A 13 -7.75 -6.83 5.06
N LYS A 14 -8.53 -7.07 6.10
CA LYS A 14 -9.41 -8.24 6.17
C LYS A 14 -10.46 -8.20 5.06
N ILE A 15 -11.07 -7.05 4.83
CA ILE A 15 -12.07 -6.89 3.76
C ILE A 15 -11.46 -7.15 2.39
N LEU A 16 -10.19 -6.75 2.20
CA LEU A 16 -9.49 -6.90 0.92
C LEU A 16 -8.83 -8.26 0.74
N GLY A 17 -9.11 -9.23 1.60
CA GLY A 17 -8.55 -10.58 1.48
C GLY A 17 -7.12 -10.69 2.00
N LEU A 18 -6.68 -9.75 2.81
CA LEU A 18 -5.34 -9.73 3.39
C LEU A 18 -5.34 -10.09 4.88
N GLY A 19 -6.37 -10.81 5.35
CA GLY A 19 -6.49 -11.14 6.77
C GLY A 19 -5.36 -12.00 7.30
N HIS A 20 -4.65 -12.70 6.43
CA HIS A 20 -3.49 -13.51 6.80
C HIS A 20 -2.18 -12.73 6.80
N TRP A 21 -2.22 -11.44 6.43
CA TRP A 21 -1.04 -10.60 6.41
C TRP A 21 -0.83 -9.92 7.77
N GLU A 22 0.44 -9.73 8.12
CA GLU A 22 0.81 -8.88 9.25
C GLU A 22 1.20 -7.51 8.70
N ILE A 23 0.39 -6.50 8.99
CA ILE A 23 0.62 -5.16 8.48
C ILE A 23 0.99 -4.26 9.66
N LYS A 24 2.19 -3.73 9.62
CA LYS A 24 2.73 -2.88 10.67
C LYS A 24 2.68 -1.42 10.28
N LEU A 25 2.43 -0.56 11.25
CA LEU A 25 2.60 0.88 11.08
C LEU A 25 4.01 1.25 11.48
N SER A 26 4.70 1.98 10.61
CA SER A 26 6.00 2.52 10.93
C SER A 26 5.85 3.76 11.83
N GLU A 27 6.83 3.97 12.69
CA GLU A 27 6.91 5.20 13.47
C GLU A 27 7.48 6.35 12.62
N GLN A 28 8.06 6.04 11.47
CA GLN A 28 8.61 7.03 10.56
C GLN A 28 7.52 7.54 9.62
N ASN A 29 7.68 8.80 9.19
CA ASN A 29 6.77 9.39 8.22
C ASN A 29 7.07 8.89 6.82
N ALA A 30 6.05 8.93 5.96
CA ALA A 30 6.22 8.71 4.54
C ALA A 30 7.11 9.81 3.94
N PRO A 31 7.70 9.57 2.74
CA PRO A 31 8.46 10.62 2.05
C PRO A 31 7.64 11.89 1.86
N GLU A 32 8.32 13.05 1.80
CA GLU A 32 7.66 14.36 1.76
C GLU A 32 6.59 14.49 0.67
N ASP A 33 6.81 13.86 -0.47
CA ASP A 33 5.90 14.00 -1.61
C ASP A 33 4.79 12.95 -1.63
N SER A 34 4.67 12.17 -0.57
CA SER A 34 3.72 11.05 -0.53
C SER A 34 2.79 11.16 0.67
N TRP A 35 1.52 10.79 0.47
CA TRP A 35 0.59 10.57 1.57
C TRP A 35 0.96 9.33 2.37
N ALA A 36 1.46 8.30 1.70
CA ALA A 36 1.82 7.05 2.31
C ALA A 36 2.71 6.25 1.38
N ASP A 37 3.42 5.29 1.94
CA ASP A 37 4.06 4.24 1.16
C ASP A 37 4.04 2.93 1.93
N ILE A 38 4.36 1.86 1.25
CA ILE A 38 4.33 0.52 1.84
C ILE A 38 5.56 -0.26 1.40
N GLU A 39 6.15 -0.98 2.34
CA GLU A 39 7.23 -1.91 2.07
C GLU A 39 6.69 -3.32 2.33
N VAL A 40 6.74 -4.16 1.30
CA VAL A 40 6.14 -5.49 1.35
C VAL A 40 7.22 -6.55 1.39
N SER A 41 7.12 -7.46 2.35
CA SER A 41 7.94 -8.68 2.38
C SER A 41 7.14 -9.79 1.72
N GLN A 42 7.51 -10.11 0.50
CA GLN A 42 6.78 -11.04 -0.36
C GLN A 42 6.72 -12.46 0.18
N ASN A 43 7.77 -12.87 0.90
CA ASN A 43 7.89 -14.24 1.38
C ASN A 43 7.19 -14.50 2.71
N LEU A 44 6.92 -13.44 3.47
CA LEU A 44 6.46 -13.58 4.85
C LEU A 44 5.05 -13.07 5.08
N TYR A 45 4.37 -12.61 4.03
CA TYR A 45 3.04 -11.99 4.17
C TYR A 45 3.06 -10.87 5.21
N GLN A 46 4.08 -10.03 5.12
CA GLN A 46 4.26 -8.88 6.02
C GLN A 46 4.40 -7.60 5.21
N ALA A 47 3.92 -6.52 5.75
CA ALA A 47 4.09 -5.21 5.14
C ALA A 47 4.23 -4.15 6.24
N THR A 48 4.94 -3.08 5.92
CA THR A 48 5.07 -1.93 6.81
C THR A 48 4.63 -0.69 6.06
N ILE A 49 3.67 0.04 6.61
CA ILE A 49 3.13 1.26 6.00
C ILE A 49 3.65 2.47 6.75
N ARG A 50 4.10 3.48 6.00
CA ARG A 50 4.41 4.80 6.54
C ARG A 50 3.36 5.78 6.03
N PHE A 51 2.95 6.71 6.88
CA PHE A 51 1.99 7.74 6.52
C PHE A 51 2.56 9.12 6.74
N SER A 52 2.11 10.07 5.93
CA SER A 52 2.31 11.48 6.21
C SER A 52 1.34 11.90 7.31
N PRO A 53 1.80 12.62 8.33
CA PRO A 53 0.87 13.14 9.34
C PRO A 53 -0.17 14.08 8.77
N ASP A 54 0.11 14.70 7.64
CA ASP A 54 -0.85 15.59 6.97
C ASP A 54 -2.04 14.85 6.36
N LEU A 55 -1.89 13.56 6.11
CA LEU A 55 -3.00 12.76 5.58
C LEU A 55 -4.22 12.81 6.51
N TRP A 56 -3.99 12.83 7.81
CA TRP A 56 -5.08 12.78 8.78
C TRP A 56 -5.94 14.05 8.80
N LYS A 57 -5.47 15.11 8.14
CA LYS A 57 -6.22 16.35 7.97
C LYS A 57 -7.14 16.31 6.75
N GLU A 58 -7.00 15.30 5.91
CA GLU A 58 -7.79 15.16 4.70
C GLU A 58 -9.17 14.60 5.00
N LYS A 59 -10.04 14.66 4.00
CA LYS A 59 -11.39 14.07 4.10
C LYS A 59 -11.31 12.57 4.31
N ALA A 60 -12.28 12.01 4.99
CA ALA A 60 -12.35 10.57 5.23
C ALA A 60 -12.30 9.77 3.93
N THR A 61 -12.92 10.27 2.86
CA THR A 61 -12.88 9.60 1.56
C THR A 61 -11.48 9.54 0.97
N GLU A 62 -10.67 10.57 1.18
CA GLU A 62 -9.30 10.59 0.70
C GLU A 62 -8.42 9.64 1.52
N ILE A 63 -8.58 9.65 2.84
CA ILE A 63 -7.86 8.72 3.71
C ILE A 63 -8.17 7.28 3.29
N ARG A 64 -9.44 6.98 3.07
CA ARG A 64 -9.88 5.65 2.63
C ARG A 64 -9.22 5.24 1.31
N ARG A 65 -9.17 6.15 0.36
CA ARG A 65 -8.56 5.88 -0.95
C ARG A 65 -7.07 5.60 -0.82
N VAL A 66 -6.36 6.39 -0.02
CA VAL A 66 -4.92 6.19 0.20
C VAL A 66 -4.64 4.85 0.85
N VAL A 67 -5.42 4.48 1.87
CA VAL A 67 -5.28 3.18 2.52
C VAL A 67 -5.54 2.05 1.54
N ALA A 68 -6.58 2.16 0.71
CA ALA A 68 -6.87 1.15 -0.31
C ALA A 68 -5.70 1.00 -1.29
N HIS A 69 -5.14 2.12 -1.75
CA HIS A 69 -4.01 2.12 -2.67
C HIS A 69 -2.82 1.35 -2.09
N GLU A 70 -2.45 1.64 -0.86
CA GLU A 70 -1.31 0.97 -0.24
C GLU A 70 -1.57 -0.52 -0.02
N LEU A 71 -2.76 -0.89 0.43
CA LEU A 71 -3.07 -2.30 0.65
C LEU A 71 -3.12 -3.11 -0.65
N ILE A 72 -3.50 -2.48 -1.77
CA ILE A 72 -3.49 -3.16 -3.06
C ILE A 72 -2.08 -3.64 -3.43
N HIS A 73 -1.04 -2.91 -3.03
CA HIS A 73 0.33 -3.33 -3.30
C HIS A 73 0.64 -4.71 -2.69
N CYS A 74 0.00 -5.08 -1.60
CA CYS A 74 0.18 -6.42 -1.03
C CYS A 74 -0.28 -7.51 -2.01
N HIS A 75 -1.31 -7.22 -2.80
CA HIS A 75 -1.80 -8.17 -3.81
C HIS A 75 -0.83 -8.33 -4.99
N TYR A 76 0.06 -7.37 -5.18
CA TYR A 76 1.07 -7.44 -6.24
C TYR A 76 2.36 -8.15 -5.80
N ALA A 77 2.46 -8.55 -4.54
CA ALA A 77 3.69 -9.11 -3.99
C ALA A 77 4.24 -10.28 -4.82
N GLY A 78 3.34 -11.16 -5.28
CA GLY A 78 3.73 -12.31 -6.10
C GLY A 78 4.33 -11.91 -7.45
N VAL A 79 3.73 -10.89 -8.09
CA VAL A 79 4.24 -10.40 -9.38
C VAL A 79 5.56 -9.66 -9.19
N GLU A 80 5.70 -8.87 -8.13
CA GLU A 80 6.98 -8.23 -7.82
C GLU A 80 8.08 -9.24 -7.63
N ARG A 81 7.79 -10.32 -6.93
CA ARG A 81 8.74 -11.40 -6.74
C ARG A 81 9.14 -12.03 -8.07
N LEU A 82 8.16 -12.26 -8.95
CA LEU A 82 8.43 -12.78 -10.29
C LEU A 82 9.35 -11.83 -11.05
N VAL A 83 9.07 -10.54 -11.04
CA VAL A 83 9.90 -9.54 -11.73
C VAL A 83 11.33 -9.58 -11.19
N GLU A 84 11.51 -9.62 -9.88
CA GLU A 84 12.84 -9.68 -9.27
C GLU A 84 13.63 -10.91 -9.69
N THR A 85 12.97 -12.05 -9.89
CA THR A 85 13.66 -13.27 -10.33
C THR A 85 14.18 -13.18 -11.75
N LEU A 86 13.74 -12.19 -12.53
CA LEU A 86 14.20 -12.00 -13.91
C LEU A 86 15.58 -11.34 -14.01
N GLU A 87 16.08 -10.75 -12.94
CA GLU A 87 17.34 -10.04 -12.96
C GLU A 87 18.50 -10.93 -13.44
N LYS A 88 18.60 -12.11 -12.87
CA LYS A 88 19.70 -13.02 -13.17
C LYS A 88 19.68 -13.52 -14.61
N PRO A 89 18.56 -14.05 -15.13
CA PRO A 89 18.54 -14.53 -16.52
C PRO A 89 18.58 -13.42 -17.56
N LEU A 90 18.03 -12.23 -17.28
CA LEU A 90 18.00 -11.14 -18.25
C LEU A 90 19.27 -10.31 -18.29
N GLY A 91 20.01 -10.25 -17.17
CA GLY A 91 21.12 -9.34 -17.02
C GLY A 91 20.65 -7.95 -16.59
N THR A 92 21.61 -7.14 -16.12
CA THR A 92 21.31 -5.88 -15.45
C THR A 92 20.56 -4.88 -16.35
N ALA A 93 21.03 -4.68 -17.57
CA ALA A 93 20.42 -3.66 -18.44
C ALA A 93 18.98 -3.99 -18.83
N ALA A 94 18.72 -5.24 -19.22
CA ALA A 94 17.38 -5.65 -19.59
C ALA A 94 16.46 -5.67 -18.36
N PHE A 95 16.97 -6.10 -17.21
CA PHE A 95 16.19 -6.12 -15.98
C PHE A 95 15.78 -4.72 -15.55
N GLU A 96 16.67 -3.73 -15.67
CA GLU A 96 16.34 -2.35 -15.31
C GLU A 96 15.16 -1.82 -16.10
N ILE A 97 15.05 -2.19 -17.39
CA ILE A 97 13.91 -1.79 -18.21
C ILE A 97 12.63 -2.44 -17.72
N VAL A 98 12.65 -3.75 -17.48
CA VAL A 98 11.47 -4.48 -16.99
C VAL A 98 11.03 -3.95 -15.63
N SER A 99 11.97 -3.72 -14.72
CA SER A 99 11.70 -3.25 -13.38
C SER A 99 11.08 -1.83 -13.42
N ALA A 100 11.62 -0.96 -14.28
CA ALA A 100 11.09 0.39 -14.41
C ALA A 100 9.65 0.40 -14.96
N VAL A 101 9.37 -0.46 -15.93
CA VAL A 101 8.02 -0.58 -16.48
C VAL A 101 7.06 -1.12 -15.42
N TRP A 102 7.48 -2.14 -14.67
CA TRP A 102 6.68 -2.70 -13.60
C TRP A 102 6.37 -1.66 -12.52
N ASP A 103 7.37 -0.87 -12.12
CA ASP A 103 7.17 0.17 -11.11
C ASP A 103 6.09 1.17 -11.54
N VAL A 104 6.11 1.60 -12.80
CA VAL A 104 5.11 2.53 -13.33
C VAL A 104 3.74 1.86 -13.40
N GLU A 105 3.66 0.66 -13.97
CA GLU A 105 2.38 0.00 -14.20
C GLU A 105 1.72 -0.48 -12.90
N SER A 106 2.51 -0.89 -11.91
CA SER A 106 1.95 -1.28 -10.62
C SER A 106 1.33 -0.09 -9.89
N GLU A 107 1.97 1.09 -9.96
CA GLU A 107 1.42 2.30 -9.39
C GLU A 107 0.14 2.74 -10.11
N ARG A 108 0.14 2.68 -11.43
CA ARG A 108 -1.05 3.03 -12.22
C ARG A 108 -2.21 2.09 -11.91
N GLY A 109 -1.92 0.79 -11.81
CA GLY A 109 -2.93 -0.20 -11.46
C GLY A 109 -3.49 0.02 -10.06
N ALA A 110 -2.62 0.28 -9.09
CA ALA A 110 -3.04 0.56 -7.72
C ALA A 110 -3.92 1.82 -7.65
N ASP A 111 -3.55 2.86 -8.39
CA ASP A 111 -4.35 4.08 -8.47
C ASP A 111 -5.75 3.81 -9.04
N SER A 112 -5.81 3.13 -10.17
CA SER A 112 -7.09 2.84 -10.82
C SER A 112 -7.98 1.97 -9.94
N LEU A 113 -7.41 0.91 -9.37
CA LEU A 113 -8.17 -0.02 -8.54
C LEU A 113 -8.63 0.64 -7.24
N SER A 114 -7.81 1.52 -6.66
CA SER A 114 -8.16 2.15 -5.38
C SER A 114 -9.42 3.02 -5.48
N THR A 115 -9.69 3.60 -6.63
CA THR A 115 -10.90 4.42 -6.81
C THR A 115 -12.18 3.61 -6.69
N VAL A 116 -12.14 2.34 -7.09
CA VAL A 116 -13.29 1.43 -7.01
C VAL A 116 -13.29 0.65 -5.70
N VAL A 117 -12.14 0.09 -5.36
CA VAL A 117 -12.00 -0.79 -4.19
C VAL A 117 -12.23 -0.02 -2.89
N ALA A 118 -11.83 1.26 -2.85
CA ALA A 118 -12.02 2.07 -1.65
C ALA A 118 -13.47 2.10 -1.19
N GLU A 119 -14.42 2.07 -2.11
CA GLU A 119 -15.84 2.10 -1.75
C GLU A 119 -16.31 0.85 -0.99
N LEU A 120 -15.55 -0.23 -1.05
CA LEU A 120 -15.83 -1.45 -0.29
C LEU A 120 -15.38 -1.32 1.17
N LEU A 121 -14.58 -0.32 1.47
CA LEU A 121 -14.01 -0.13 2.80
C LEU A 121 -14.86 0.84 3.61
N PRO A 122 -14.87 0.69 4.95
CA PRO A 122 -15.55 1.68 5.79
C PRO A 122 -14.82 3.01 5.76
N LEU A 123 -15.55 4.09 5.98
CA LEU A 123 -14.91 5.38 6.17
C LEU A 123 -14.22 5.42 7.53
N PRO A 124 -13.02 5.96 7.60
CA PRO A 124 -12.35 6.12 8.89
C PRO A 124 -13.06 7.17 9.75
N THR A 125 -13.04 6.96 11.07
CA THR A 125 -13.68 7.85 12.02
C THR A 125 -12.69 8.60 12.90
N PHE A 126 -11.41 8.45 12.63
CA PHE A 126 -10.37 9.17 13.33
C PHE A 126 -9.94 10.40 12.54
N GLY A 127 -9.01 11.16 13.08
CA GLY A 127 -8.49 12.35 12.45
C GLY A 127 -9.26 13.60 12.87
N GLU A 128 -9.19 14.64 12.04
CA GLU A 128 -9.77 15.93 12.39
C GLU A 128 -11.26 15.94 12.61
N ARG A 129 -11.94 15.05 11.99
CA ARG A 129 -13.40 15.02 12.05
C ARG A 129 -13.96 14.13 13.13
N SER A 130 -13.11 13.53 13.89
CA SER A 130 -13.55 12.68 15.00
C SER A 130 -14.08 13.48 16.16
#